data_f8fa7139e73695214bd233631be7a980
#
_entry.id   f8fa7139e73695214bd233631be7a980
#
_cell.length_a   1.000
_cell.length_b   1.000
_cell.length_c   1.000
_cell.angle_alpha   90.00
_cell.angle_beta   90.00
_cell.angle_gamma   90.00
#
_symmetry.space_group_name_H-M   'P 1'
#
loop_
_entity.id
_entity.type
_entity.pdbx_description
1 polymer ?
#
loop_
_entity_poly.entity_id
_entity_poly.type
_entity_poly.pdbx_seq_one_letter_code
_entity_poly.pdbx_strand_id
1 'polypeptide(L)'
;MPQVIRSIEINAPPAAVWQWLATQQALRRWISSNLTIDLQVGGSYRFLGPDDQTWISGNVVELEPQKSLILSWLEEGSGWVNPARFVITLVPTATGTHVTLIHDGFEGIGRSDWAETVQDYERGADLHRILDHLGDLVSAGFVGR
;
A
#
# COMPACT_ATOMS: atom_id res chain seq x y z
N MET A 1 -12.49 -5.82 14.01
CA MET A 1 -11.05 -5.56 14.13
C MET A 1 -10.75 -4.18 13.59
N PRO A 2 -10.02 -3.35 14.33
CA PRO A 2 -9.67 -2.02 13.85
C PRO A 2 -8.72 -2.12 12.66
N GLN A 3 -9.16 -1.59 11.54
CA GLN A 3 -8.36 -1.61 10.31
C GLN A 3 -8.82 -0.49 9.40
N VAL A 4 -7.92 -0.10 8.50
CA VAL A 4 -8.24 0.85 7.45
C VAL A 4 -8.48 0.04 6.18
N ILE A 5 -9.65 0.20 5.57
CA ILE A 5 -9.99 -0.48 4.31
C ILE A 5 -10.42 0.58 3.30
N ARG A 6 -9.83 0.51 2.12
CA ARG A 6 -10.22 1.34 0.97
C ARG A 6 -10.25 0.45 -0.26
N SER A 7 -11.10 0.75 -1.21
CA SER A 7 -11.15 -0.01 -2.45
C SER A 7 -11.51 0.88 -3.62
N ILE A 8 -11.21 0.40 -4.83
CA ILE A 8 -11.51 1.09 -6.07
C ILE A 8 -11.77 0.06 -7.16
N GLU A 9 -12.67 0.40 -8.08
CA GLU A 9 -12.86 -0.36 -9.31
C GLU A 9 -12.03 0.31 -10.41
N ILE A 10 -11.22 -0.48 -11.09
CA ILE A 10 -10.40 0.00 -12.20
C ILE A 10 -10.86 -0.72 -13.46
N ASN A 11 -11.16 0.03 -14.50
CA ASN A 11 -11.67 -0.49 -15.77
C ASN A 11 -10.51 -0.96 -16.66
N ALA A 12 -9.73 -1.90 -16.14
CA ALA A 12 -8.59 -2.51 -16.83
C ALA A 12 -8.33 -3.88 -16.21
N PRO A 13 -7.77 -4.84 -16.95
CA PRO A 13 -7.53 -6.20 -16.42
C PRO A 13 -6.44 -6.19 -15.37
N PRO A 14 -6.42 -7.23 -14.48
CA PRO A 14 -5.39 -7.31 -13.43
C PRO A 14 -3.94 -7.19 -13.93
N ALA A 15 -3.65 -7.70 -15.12
CA ALA A 15 -2.31 -7.59 -15.69
C ALA A 15 -1.90 -6.13 -15.91
N ALA A 16 -2.83 -5.27 -16.35
CA ALA A 16 -2.55 -3.86 -16.55
C ALA A 16 -2.39 -3.12 -15.22
N VAL A 17 -3.20 -3.46 -14.22
CA VAL A 17 -3.08 -2.89 -12.88
C VAL A 17 -1.76 -3.33 -12.24
N TRP A 18 -1.41 -4.61 -12.36
CA TRP A 18 -0.21 -5.17 -11.75
C TRP A 18 1.08 -4.51 -12.20
N GLN A 19 1.12 -3.99 -13.42
CA GLN A 19 2.29 -3.27 -13.92
C GLN A 19 2.70 -2.12 -12.99
N TRP A 20 1.75 -1.55 -12.25
CA TRP A 20 2.00 -0.45 -11.32
C TRP A 20 2.41 -0.93 -9.93
N LEU A 21 2.47 -2.25 -9.71
CA LEU A 21 2.97 -2.86 -8.48
C LEU A 21 4.26 -3.66 -8.72
N ALA A 22 4.66 -3.83 -9.97
CA ALA A 22 5.69 -4.79 -10.34
C ALA A 22 7.12 -4.25 -10.30
N THR A 23 7.29 -2.93 -10.15
CA THR A 23 8.62 -2.31 -10.11
C THR A 23 8.67 -1.19 -9.07
N GLN A 24 9.89 -0.88 -8.62
CA GLN A 24 10.10 0.25 -7.71
C GLN A 24 9.65 1.56 -8.34
N GLN A 25 9.98 1.78 -9.61
CA GLN A 25 9.61 3.00 -10.30
C GLN A 25 8.09 3.16 -10.37
N ALA A 26 7.36 2.08 -10.63
CA ALA A 26 5.91 2.11 -10.69
C ALA A 26 5.31 2.44 -9.31
N LEU A 27 5.78 1.79 -8.26
CA LEU A 27 5.30 2.05 -6.90
C LEU A 27 5.58 3.48 -6.45
N ARG A 28 6.68 4.07 -6.89
CA ARG A 28 7.02 5.47 -6.60
C ARG A 28 5.99 6.45 -7.16
N ARG A 29 5.24 6.05 -8.18
CA ARG A 29 4.28 6.93 -8.83
C ARG A 29 3.00 7.12 -8.02
N TRP A 30 2.69 6.21 -7.08
CA TRP A 30 1.44 6.31 -6.33
C TRP A 30 1.55 6.02 -4.83
N ILE A 31 2.57 5.34 -4.36
CA ILE A 31 2.77 5.11 -2.92
C ILE A 31 3.66 6.19 -2.32
N SER A 32 4.89 6.31 -2.79
CA SER A 32 5.81 7.34 -2.31
C SER A 32 6.95 7.53 -3.31
N SER A 33 7.24 8.78 -3.64
CA SER A 33 8.27 9.12 -4.63
C SER A 33 9.69 8.76 -4.19
N ASN A 34 9.91 8.56 -2.89
CA ASN A 34 11.24 8.24 -2.35
C ASN A 34 11.37 6.78 -1.92
N LEU A 35 10.43 5.92 -2.30
CA LEU A 35 10.43 4.51 -1.93
C LEU A 35 11.63 3.77 -2.50
N THR A 36 12.33 3.03 -1.64
CA THR A 36 13.34 2.04 -2.04
C THR A 36 12.80 0.67 -1.63
N ILE A 37 12.74 -0.27 -2.54
CA ILE A 37 12.17 -1.58 -2.27
C ILE A 37 12.86 -2.66 -3.07
N ASP A 38 13.11 -3.79 -2.39
CA ASP A 38 13.57 -5.02 -3.02
C ASP A 38 12.35 -5.91 -3.21
N LEU A 39 11.81 -5.94 -4.43
CA LEU A 39 10.53 -6.60 -4.74
C LEU A 39 10.69 -8.11 -4.90
N GLN A 40 10.95 -8.76 -3.79
CA GLN A 40 10.90 -10.22 -3.64
C GLN A 40 10.49 -10.54 -2.21
N VAL A 41 9.93 -11.71 -2.00
CA VAL A 41 9.52 -12.13 -0.64
C VAL A 41 10.75 -12.10 0.26
N GLY A 42 10.63 -11.42 1.40
CA GLY A 42 11.73 -11.19 2.34
C GLY A 42 12.53 -9.94 2.05
N GLY A 43 12.37 -9.32 0.88
CA GLY A 43 13.09 -8.10 0.52
C GLY A 43 12.67 -6.93 1.41
N SER A 44 13.60 -6.02 1.68
CA SER A 44 13.35 -4.86 2.53
C SER A 44 12.85 -3.66 1.72
N TYR A 45 12.16 -2.75 2.41
CA TYR A 45 11.78 -1.47 1.83
C TYR A 45 11.83 -0.37 2.87
N ARG A 46 11.89 0.86 2.38
CA ARG A 46 11.88 2.04 3.24
C ARG A 46 11.45 3.26 2.43
N PHE A 47 10.68 4.15 3.04
CA PHE A 47 10.39 5.45 2.45
C PHE A 47 10.13 6.48 3.53
N LEU A 48 10.31 7.76 3.19
CA LEU A 48 10.01 8.88 4.07
C LEU A 48 8.52 9.22 3.93
N GLY A 49 7.81 9.28 5.04
CA GLY A 49 6.39 9.59 5.05
C GLY A 49 6.08 11.01 4.58
N PRO A 50 4.80 11.32 4.38
CA PRO A 50 4.39 12.64 3.85
C PRO A 50 4.65 13.81 4.80
N ASP A 51 4.96 13.54 6.06
CA ASP A 51 5.35 14.57 7.02
C ASP A 51 6.83 15.00 6.87
N ASP A 52 7.58 14.36 5.96
CA ASP A 52 9.02 14.57 5.73
C ASP A 52 9.89 14.30 6.97
N GLN A 53 9.39 13.55 7.93
CA GLN A 53 10.09 13.25 9.19
C GLN A 53 10.05 11.77 9.54
N THR A 54 8.91 11.12 9.35
CA THR A 54 8.70 9.75 9.79
C THR A 54 9.08 8.78 8.68
N TRP A 55 10.04 7.90 8.96
CA TRP A 55 10.41 6.82 8.05
C TRP A 55 9.53 5.61 8.25
N ILE A 56 9.07 5.03 7.16
CA ILE A 56 8.33 3.78 7.15
C ILE A 56 9.23 2.71 6.55
N SER A 57 9.28 1.55 7.19
CA SER A 57 10.10 0.44 6.72
C SER A 57 9.44 -0.90 6.98
N GLY A 58 9.96 -1.92 6.37
CA GLY A 58 9.49 -3.28 6.55
C GLY A 58 10.05 -4.21 5.50
N ASN A 59 9.30 -5.28 5.25
CA ASN A 59 9.67 -6.32 4.31
C ASN A 59 8.48 -6.69 3.45
N VAL A 60 8.79 -7.24 2.27
CA VAL A 60 7.79 -7.88 1.42
C VAL A 60 7.43 -9.22 2.04
N VAL A 61 6.19 -9.35 2.50
CA VAL A 61 5.69 -10.57 3.14
C VAL A 61 5.14 -11.54 2.11
N GLU A 62 4.42 -11.01 1.12
CA GLU A 62 3.85 -11.81 0.05
C GLU A 62 3.88 -11.01 -1.25
N LEU A 63 4.19 -11.69 -2.34
CA LEU A 63 4.22 -11.08 -3.66
C LEU A 63 3.67 -12.13 -4.64
N GLU A 64 2.42 -11.99 -5.01
CA GLU A 64 1.77 -12.90 -5.94
C GLU A 64 1.29 -12.10 -7.16
N PRO A 65 1.96 -12.22 -8.31
CA PRO A 65 1.65 -11.41 -9.49
C PRO A 65 0.17 -11.42 -9.85
N GLN A 66 -0.37 -10.24 -10.09
CA GLN A 66 -1.76 -10.00 -10.47
C GLN A 66 -2.78 -10.31 -9.35
N LYS A 67 -2.33 -10.65 -8.15
CA LYS A 67 -3.22 -11.00 -7.04
C LYS A 67 -2.98 -10.18 -5.79
N SER A 68 -1.74 -10.15 -5.27
CA SER A 68 -1.51 -9.49 -3.99
C SER A 68 -0.09 -9.03 -3.79
N LEU A 69 0.04 -7.96 -3.01
CA LEU A 69 1.29 -7.51 -2.44
C LEU A 69 1.02 -7.22 -0.97
N ILE A 70 1.77 -7.88 -0.08
CA ILE A 70 1.66 -7.67 1.36
C ILE A 70 3.01 -7.22 1.89
N LEU A 71 2.99 -6.11 2.61
CA LEU A 71 4.17 -5.54 3.26
C LEU A 71 3.97 -5.53 4.77
N SER A 72 5.02 -5.82 5.53
CA SER A 72 5.03 -5.41 6.93
C SER A 72 5.26 -3.90 6.96
N TRP A 73 4.75 -3.22 7.99
CA TRP A 73 4.72 -1.75 8.02
C TRP A 73 5.12 -1.28 9.40
N LEU A 74 6.29 -0.67 9.50
CA LEU A 74 6.81 -0.17 10.76
C LEU A 74 7.07 1.33 10.66
N GLU A 75 6.51 2.08 11.59
CA GLU A 75 6.77 3.50 11.73
C GLU A 75 8.00 3.67 12.64
N GLU A 76 9.13 4.05 12.04
CA GLU A 76 10.40 4.17 12.77
C GLU A 76 10.36 5.35 13.73
N GLY A 77 10.95 5.16 14.90
CA GLY A 77 11.05 6.23 15.89
C GLY A 77 9.77 6.54 16.66
N SER A 78 8.69 5.80 16.41
CA SER A 78 7.41 6.05 17.07
C SER A 78 7.11 5.06 18.19
N GLY A 79 8.08 4.26 18.59
CA GLY A 79 7.92 3.32 19.68
C GLY A 79 7.21 2.02 19.32
N TRP A 80 7.05 1.73 18.06
CA TRP A 80 6.45 0.46 17.62
C TRP A 80 7.38 -0.69 17.90
N VAL A 81 6.88 -1.72 18.58
CA VAL A 81 7.63 -2.93 18.90
C VAL A 81 7.50 -3.95 17.76
N ASN A 82 6.32 -4.01 17.15
CA ASN A 82 6.03 -4.91 16.03
C ASN A 82 5.43 -4.13 14.87
N PRO A 83 5.61 -4.60 13.64
CA PRO A 83 5.00 -3.93 12.48
C PRO A 83 3.50 -4.19 12.40
N ALA A 84 2.80 -3.25 11.77
CA ALA A 84 1.47 -3.47 11.23
C ALA A 84 1.59 -4.14 9.85
N ARG A 85 0.50 -4.22 9.11
CA ARG A 85 0.46 -4.91 7.83
C ARG A 85 -0.23 -4.03 6.79
N PHE A 86 0.32 -4.00 5.59
CA PHE A 86 -0.22 -3.25 4.46
C PHE A 86 -0.48 -4.22 3.32
N VAL A 87 -1.73 -4.34 2.90
CA VAL A 87 -2.16 -5.38 1.94
C VAL A 87 -2.83 -4.71 0.75
N ILE A 88 -2.38 -5.05 -0.45
CA ILE A 88 -3.05 -4.69 -1.70
C ILE A 88 -3.47 -6.00 -2.37
N THR A 89 -4.76 -6.12 -2.69
CA THR A 89 -5.27 -7.28 -3.42
C THR A 89 -5.98 -6.86 -4.70
N LEU A 90 -5.86 -7.68 -5.73
CA LEU A 90 -6.49 -7.49 -7.02
C LEU A 90 -7.41 -8.67 -7.29
N VAL A 91 -8.67 -8.39 -7.61
CA VAL A 91 -9.65 -9.42 -7.95
C VAL A 91 -10.26 -9.05 -9.30
N PRO A 92 -10.21 -9.94 -10.31
CA PRO A 92 -10.83 -9.64 -11.59
C PRO A 92 -12.35 -9.53 -11.46
N THR A 93 -12.93 -8.60 -12.21
CA THR A 93 -14.38 -8.41 -12.27
C THR A 93 -14.83 -8.53 -13.75
N ALA A 94 -16.14 -8.44 -13.98
CA ALA A 94 -16.67 -8.51 -15.34
C ALA A 94 -16.15 -7.36 -16.22
N THR A 95 -15.80 -6.21 -15.63
CA THR A 95 -15.41 -5.01 -16.37
C THR A 95 -13.96 -4.57 -16.12
N GLY A 96 -13.24 -5.24 -15.22
CA GLY A 96 -11.88 -4.84 -14.93
C GLY A 96 -11.33 -5.49 -13.67
N THR A 97 -10.88 -4.68 -12.71
CA THR A 97 -10.24 -5.15 -11.49
C THR A 97 -10.78 -4.41 -10.28
N HIS A 98 -11.13 -5.15 -9.25
CA HIS A 98 -11.43 -4.60 -7.94
C HIS A 98 -10.13 -4.61 -7.12
N VAL A 99 -9.66 -3.45 -6.71
CA VAL A 99 -8.43 -3.30 -5.92
C VAL A 99 -8.81 -2.91 -4.50
N THR A 100 -8.31 -3.67 -3.53
CA THR A 100 -8.55 -3.40 -2.12
C THR A 100 -7.23 -3.15 -1.42
N LEU A 101 -7.20 -2.11 -0.58
CA LEU A 101 -6.12 -1.82 0.33
C LEU A 101 -6.61 -2.06 1.75
N ILE A 102 -5.87 -2.87 2.50
CA ILE A 102 -6.16 -3.11 3.91
C ILE A 102 -4.90 -2.79 4.71
N HIS A 103 -5.06 -1.94 5.73
CA HIS A 103 -3.97 -1.61 6.65
C HIS A 103 -4.45 -2.03 8.04
N ASP A 104 -3.88 -3.09 8.59
CA ASP A 104 -4.33 -3.71 9.83
C ASP A 104 -3.14 -4.15 10.70
N GLY A 105 -3.45 -4.83 11.81
CA GLY A 105 -2.41 -5.29 12.73
C GLY A 105 -1.95 -4.24 13.72
N PHE A 106 -2.66 -3.12 13.82
CA PHE A 106 -2.26 -2.02 14.71
C PHE A 106 -2.32 -2.39 16.18
N GLU A 107 -3.22 -3.28 16.58
CA GLU A 107 -3.34 -3.71 17.98
C GLU A 107 -2.09 -4.44 18.47
N GLY A 108 -1.23 -4.91 17.57
CA GLY A 108 0.00 -5.61 17.90
C GLY A 108 1.27 -4.76 17.91
N ILE A 109 1.17 -3.44 17.61
CA ILE A 109 2.37 -2.61 17.48
C ILE A 109 3.11 -2.34 18.78
N GLY A 110 2.49 -2.64 19.92
CA GLY A 110 3.13 -2.49 21.23
C GLY A 110 2.94 -1.14 21.89
N ARG A 111 2.00 -0.32 21.37
CA ARG A 111 1.67 0.98 21.96
C ARG A 111 0.27 0.94 22.57
N SER A 112 0.12 1.56 23.74
CA SER A 112 -1.20 1.65 24.39
C SER A 112 -2.20 2.54 23.60
N ASP A 113 -1.68 3.46 22.77
CA ASP A 113 -2.48 4.38 21.96
C ASP A 113 -2.68 3.89 20.53
N TRP A 114 -2.60 2.58 20.30
CA TRP A 114 -2.72 2.02 18.94
C TRP A 114 -4.05 2.39 18.25
N ALA A 115 -5.11 2.59 19.02
CA ALA A 115 -6.39 2.99 18.43
C ALA A 115 -6.33 4.39 17.83
N GLU A 116 -5.58 5.31 18.43
CA GLU A 116 -5.33 6.64 17.87
C GLU A 116 -4.50 6.54 16.60
N THR A 117 -3.55 5.61 16.57
CA THR A 117 -2.75 5.35 15.37
C THR A 117 -3.63 4.91 14.20
N VAL A 118 -4.61 4.04 14.46
CA VAL A 118 -5.58 3.64 13.43
C VAL A 118 -6.31 4.86 12.88
N GLN A 119 -6.77 5.76 13.77
CA GLN A 119 -7.46 6.98 13.34
C GLN A 119 -6.57 7.89 12.50
N ASP A 120 -5.28 7.97 12.83
CA ASP A 120 -4.32 8.75 12.05
C ASP A 120 -4.18 8.20 10.64
N TYR A 121 -4.10 6.88 10.50
CA TYR A 121 -4.02 6.23 9.20
C TYR A 121 -5.33 6.30 8.42
N GLU A 122 -6.48 6.30 9.11
CA GLU A 122 -7.77 6.57 8.48
C GLU A 122 -7.79 7.96 7.83
N ARG A 123 -7.37 8.98 8.58
CA ARG A 123 -7.29 10.35 8.05
C ARG A 123 -6.30 10.44 6.90
N GLY A 124 -5.15 9.76 7.02
CA GLY A 124 -4.16 9.72 5.95
C GLY A 124 -4.70 9.07 4.69
N ALA A 125 -5.45 7.98 4.82
CA ALA A 125 -6.05 7.30 3.69
C ALA A 125 -7.04 8.22 2.95
N ASP A 126 -7.84 8.97 3.70
CA ASP A 126 -8.79 9.91 3.10
C ASP A 126 -8.11 11.13 2.47
N LEU A 127 -6.96 11.55 3.02
CA LEU A 127 -6.21 12.69 2.52
C LEU A 127 -5.37 12.34 1.29
N HIS A 128 -4.64 11.23 1.35
CA HIS A 128 -3.67 10.89 0.30
C HIS A 128 -4.28 10.11 -0.86
N ARG A 129 -5.31 9.31 -0.61
CA ARG A 129 -6.13 8.63 -1.63
C ARG A 129 -5.27 7.90 -2.67
N ILE A 130 -4.35 7.07 -2.21
CA ILE A 130 -3.36 6.44 -3.10
C ILE A 130 -3.99 5.51 -4.14
N LEU A 131 -5.12 4.86 -3.81
CA LEU A 131 -5.82 4.02 -4.80
C LEU A 131 -6.40 4.84 -5.95
N ASP A 132 -6.84 6.06 -5.68
CA ASP A 132 -7.31 6.95 -6.75
C ASP A 132 -6.17 7.32 -7.68
N HIS A 133 -4.98 7.58 -7.12
CA HIS A 133 -3.78 7.82 -7.93
C HIS A 133 -3.43 6.60 -8.78
N LEU A 134 -3.50 5.40 -8.19
CA LEU A 134 -3.29 4.16 -8.94
C LEU A 134 -4.29 4.06 -10.10
N GLY A 135 -5.56 4.29 -9.82
CA GLY A 135 -6.60 4.24 -10.85
C GLY A 135 -6.35 5.22 -11.99
N ASP A 136 -5.93 6.44 -11.67
CA ASP A 136 -5.60 7.46 -12.67
C ASP A 136 -4.42 7.04 -13.53
N LEU A 137 -3.37 6.47 -12.93
CA LEU A 137 -2.20 6.00 -13.65
C LEU A 137 -2.53 4.85 -14.59
N VAL A 138 -3.31 3.88 -14.11
CA VAL A 138 -3.72 2.73 -14.94
C VAL A 138 -4.56 3.21 -16.12
N SER A 139 -5.53 4.08 -15.86
CA SER A 139 -6.42 4.58 -16.91
C SER A 139 -5.66 5.36 -17.96
N ALA A 140 -4.74 6.23 -17.56
CA ALA A 140 -3.93 7.01 -18.49
C ALA A 140 -3.01 6.11 -19.30
N GLY A 141 -2.33 5.17 -18.67
CA GLY A 141 -1.42 4.24 -19.35
C GLY A 141 -2.16 3.28 -20.29
N PHE A 142 -3.30 2.79 -19.85
CA PHE A 142 -4.11 1.85 -20.64
C PHE A 142 -4.69 2.53 -21.88
N VAL A 143 -5.22 3.74 -21.71
CA VAL A 143 -5.81 4.51 -22.82
C VAL A 143 -4.74 5.00 -23.80
N GLY A 144 -3.56 5.31 -23.30
CA GLY A 144 -2.46 5.80 -24.12
C GLY A 144 -1.77 4.74 -24.97
N ARG A 145 -2.25 3.53 -24.92
CA ARG A 145 -1.70 2.42 -25.70
C ARG A 145 -2.53 2.18 -26.93
#